data_b4afaebfd629f824103ef4137193caeb
#
_entry.id   b4afaebfd629f824103ef4137193caeb
#
_cell.length_a   1.000
_cell.length_b   1.000
_cell.length_c   1.000
_cell.angle_alpha   90.00
_cell.angle_beta   90.00
_cell.angle_gamma   90.00
#
_symmetry.space_group_name_H-M   'P 1'
#
loop_
_entity.id
_entity.type
_entity.pdbx_description
1 polymer ?
#
loop_
_entity_poly.entity_id
_entity_poly.type
_entity_poly.pdbx_seq_one_letter_code
_entity_poly.pdbx_strand_id
1 'polypeptide(L)'
;MDQALRNSDTSGQQSKSALNPLLMLVVMFAAPFIIAAILISLRDPSSFATTQNGTLIEPPFTIKLHTIFDMEGATLTEEKLLGKWRIIYLTDSECNAECLQKKGILVNLHKALGKDQSRVVMITSPSTTVTTLQDIGYQALYLEKECVLLMDQHGHVMMHYSPTANASGILKDIRKLLKYSHA
;
A
#
# COMPACT_ATOMS: atom_id res chain seq x y z
N MET A 1 40.19 34.66 -81.87
CA MET A 1 40.92 33.64 -81.15
C MET A 1 40.58 33.89 -79.74
N ASP A 2 39.59 33.27 -79.31
CA ASP A 2 39.34 31.95 -78.77
C ASP A 2 39.39 31.93 -77.28
N GLN A 3 38.44 31.39 -76.89
CA GLN A 3 38.17 30.35 -75.92
C GLN A 3 37.43 30.77 -74.66
N ALA A 4 36.26 30.41 -74.75
CA ALA A 4 35.32 30.09 -73.75
C ALA A 4 35.89 29.27 -72.58
N LEU A 5 35.74 29.74 -71.40
CA LEU A 5 35.91 28.93 -70.21
C LEU A 5 34.56 28.66 -69.61
N ARG A 6 34.21 27.40 -69.67
CA ARG A 6 33.00 26.76 -69.16
C ARG A 6 33.08 26.67 -67.61
N ASN A 7 32.27 27.46 -66.97
CA ASN A 7 32.04 27.28 -65.51
C ASN A 7 31.02 26.14 -65.34
N SER A 8 31.48 25.04 -64.82
CA SER A 8 30.64 23.98 -64.28
C SER A 8 30.34 24.27 -62.84
N ASP A 9 29.21 24.93 -62.62
CA ASP A 9 28.66 25.08 -61.27
C ASP A 9 28.04 23.74 -60.86
N THR A 10 28.77 23.05 -60.00
CA THR A 10 28.26 21.91 -59.27
C THR A 10 27.41 22.40 -58.09
N SER A 11 26.16 22.65 -58.36
CA SER A 11 25.18 22.91 -57.29
C SER A 11 24.99 21.65 -56.47
N GLY A 12 25.68 21.61 -55.32
CA GLY A 12 25.40 20.67 -54.25
C GLY A 12 23.97 20.82 -53.76
N GLN A 13 23.15 19.97 -54.25
CA GLN A 13 21.75 19.85 -53.85
C GLN A 13 21.71 19.29 -52.40
N GLN A 14 21.75 20.18 -51.42
CA GLN A 14 21.38 19.81 -50.05
C GLN A 14 19.91 19.42 -50.06
N SER A 15 19.68 18.11 -50.08
CA SER A 15 18.39 17.52 -49.77
C SER A 15 18.02 17.89 -48.33
N LYS A 16 17.39 19.03 -48.14
CA LYS A 16 16.62 19.29 -46.93
C LYS A 16 15.43 18.34 -46.97
N SER A 17 15.52 17.25 -46.25
CA SER A 17 14.37 16.40 -45.99
C SER A 17 13.35 17.21 -45.19
N ALA A 18 12.50 17.92 -45.93
CA ALA A 18 11.34 18.56 -45.34
C ALA A 18 10.47 17.43 -44.81
N LEU A 19 10.56 17.15 -43.53
CA LEU A 19 9.62 16.28 -42.84
C LEU A 19 8.23 16.75 -43.23
N ASN A 20 7.51 15.88 -43.97
CA ASN A 20 6.16 16.18 -44.37
C ASN A 20 5.36 16.69 -43.19
N PRO A 21 4.65 17.81 -43.28
CA PRO A 21 3.89 18.38 -42.18
C PRO A 21 2.92 17.38 -41.54
N LEU A 22 2.43 16.44 -42.35
CA LEU A 22 1.61 15.33 -41.89
C LEU A 22 2.39 14.37 -40.98
N LEU A 23 3.66 14.06 -41.29
CA LEU A 23 4.51 13.22 -40.44
C LEU A 23 4.83 13.93 -39.10
N MET A 24 5.08 15.24 -39.14
CA MET A 24 5.31 16.04 -37.93
C MET A 24 4.08 16.03 -37.01
N LEU A 25 2.90 16.12 -37.59
CA LEU A 25 1.65 16.06 -36.85
C LEU A 25 1.45 14.68 -36.20
N VAL A 26 1.70 13.59 -36.96
CA VAL A 26 1.62 12.22 -36.43
C VAL A 26 2.60 12.00 -35.28
N VAL A 27 3.85 12.46 -35.41
CA VAL A 27 4.87 12.35 -34.34
C VAL A 27 4.44 13.13 -33.11
N MET A 28 3.90 14.33 -33.28
CA MET A 28 3.43 15.16 -32.16
C MET A 28 2.33 14.47 -31.34
N PHE A 29 1.41 13.80 -32.02
CA PHE A 29 0.33 13.05 -31.32
C PHE A 29 0.77 11.68 -30.82
N ALA A 30 1.67 10.98 -31.51
CA ALA A 30 2.14 9.66 -31.10
C ALA A 30 3.18 9.72 -29.96
N ALA A 31 3.98 10.79 -29.88
CA ALA A 31 5.04 10.94 -28.89
C ALA A 31 4.58 10.72 -27.44
N PRO A 32 3.48 11.33 -26.94
CA PRO A 32 3.06 11.14 -25.57
C PRO A 32 2.66 9.68 -25.27
N PHE A 33 2.07 8.97 -26.24
CA PHE A 33 1.70 7.57 -26.07
C PHE A 33 2.93 6.66 -26.07
N ILE A 34 3.90 6.93 -26.93
CA ILE A 34 5.17 6.18 -26.96
C ILE A 34 5.94 6.40 -25.66
N ILE A 35 6.04 7.65 -25.18
CA ILE A 35 6.71 7.97 -23.92
C ILE A 35 5.99 7.25 -22.75
N ALA A 36 4.66 7.29 -22.70
CA ALA A 36 3.89 6.61 -21.68
C ALA A 36 4.12 5.08 -21.72
N ALA A 37 4.12 4.47 -22.90
CA ALA A 37 4.38 3.04 -23.05
C ALA A 37 5.80 2.65 -22.60
N ILE A 38 6.80 3.47 -22.94
CA ILE A 38 8.19 3.26 -22.49
C ILE A 38 8.28 3.40 -20.95
N LEU A 39 7.67 4.42 -20.38
CA LEU A 39 7.69 4.64 -18.91
C LEU A 39 6.99 3.49 -18.17
N ILE A 40 5.90 2.95 -18.71
CA ILE A 40 5.20 1.80 -18.13
C ILE A 40 6.06 0.54 -18.24
N SER A 41 6.72 0.32 -19.40
CA SER A 41 7.57 -0.85 -19.63
C SER A 41 8.87 -0.85 -18.81
N LEU A 42 9.39 0.35 -18.50
CA LEU A 42 10.58 0.52 -17.66
C LEU A 42 10.26 0.49 -16.16
N ARG A 43 8.98 0.57 -15.78
CA ARG A 43 8.56 0.42 -14.39
C ARG A 43 8.44 -1.06 -14.06
N ASP A 44 9.20 -1.50 -13.07
CA ASP A 44 8.96 -2.78 -12.43
C ASP A 44 7.52 -2.82 -11.91
N PRO A 45 6.74 -3.88 -12.22
CA PRO A 45 5.37 -4.01 -11.71
C PRO A 45 5.27 -3.99 -10.17
N SER A 46 6.37 -4.31 -9.48
CA SER A 46 6.50 -4.18 -8.02
C SER A 46 6.67 -2.74 -7.53
N SER A 47 6.96 -1.81 -8.40
CA SER A 47 7.23 -0.39 -8.09
C SER A 47 6.00 0.51 -8.25
N PHE A 48 4.79 -0.05 -8.37
CA PHE A 48 3.63 0.74 -8.02
C PHE A 48 3.79 1.09 -6.55
N ALA A 49 4.29 2.31 -6.29
CA ALA A 49 4.36 2.84 -4.94
C ALA A 49 2.92 2.87 -4.42
N THR A 50 2.53 1.73 -3.86
CA THR A 50 1.27 1.62 -3.14
C THR A 50 1.37 2.66 -2.04
N THR A 51 0.44 3.59 -2.01
CA THR A 51 0.39 4.66 -0.99
C THR A 51 0.09 4.11 0.40
N GLN A 52 0.14 2.80 0.56
CA GLN A 52 -0.04 2.08 1.82
C GLN A 52 1.31 1.93 2.53
N ASN A 53 1.28 2.04 3.85
CA ASN A 53 2.46 1.91 4.69
C ASN A 53 2.59 0.50 5.30
N GLY A 54 1.51 -0.30 5.22
CA GLY A 54 1.48 -1.71 5.59
C GLY A 54 1.55 -2.62 4.36
N THR A 55 1.83 -3.90 4.59
CA THR A 55 1.76 -4.93 3.56
C THR A 55 0.32 -5.38 3.38
N LEU A 56 -0.21 -5.27 2.16
CA LEU A 56 -1.52 -5.80 1.81
C LEU A 56 -1.47 -7.33 1.78
N ILE A 57 -2.51 -7.95 2.27
CA ILE A 57 -2.66 -9.40 2.30
C ILE A 57 -3.64 -9.80 1.19
N GLU A 58 -3.18 -10.52 0.20
CA GLU A 58 -3.98 -11.01 -0.92
C GLU A 58 -3.85 -12.52 -1.09
N PRO A 59 -4.95 -13.26 -1.04
CA PRO A 59 -6.31 -12.84 -0.69
C PRO A 59 -6.48 -12.54 0.81
N PRO A 60 -7.44 -11.68 1.18
CA PRO A 60 -7.77 -11.44 2.59
C PRO A 60 -8.24 -12.74 3.24
N PHE A 61 -7.89 -12.95 4.50
CA PHE A 61 -8.28 -14.13 5.25
C PHE A 61 -9.02 -13.77 6.54
N THR A 62 -9.82 -14.71 7.05
CA THR A 62 -10.55 -14.54 8.30
C THR A 62 -9.81 -15.23 9.43
N ILE A 63 -9.68 -14.57 10.58
CA ILE A 63 -9.17 -15.18 11.81
C ILE A 63 -10.28 -15.25 12.87
N LYS A 64 -10.29 -16.36 13.62
CA LYS A 64 -11.09 -16.47 14.83
C LYS A 64 -10.20 -16.16 16.02
N LEU A 65 -10.53 -15.10 16.74
CA LEU A 65 -9.84 -14.71 17.97
C LEU A 65 -10.60 -15.37 19.13
N HIS A 66 -9.97 -16.32 19.81
CA HIS A 66 -10.59 -17.02 20.95
C HIS A 66 -10.63 -16.17 22.22
N THR A 67 -9.62 -15.33 22.41
CA THR A 67 -9.52 -14.46 23.56
C THR A 67 -9.12 -13.05 23.10
N ILE A 68 -9.96 -12.10 23.37
CA ILE A 68 -9.83 -10.72 22.87
C ILE A 68 -9.81 -9.78 24.08
N PHE A 69 -8.76 -8.99 24.17
CA PHE A 69 -8.61 -7.98 25.20
C PHE A 69 -8.58 -6.60 24.56
N ASP A 70 -9.03 -5.59 25.28
CA ASP A 70 -8.74 -4.20 24.95
C ASP A 70 -7.27 -3.86 25.27
N MET A 71 -6.88 -2.61 25.05
CA MET A 71 -5.49 -2.18 25.32
C MET A 71 -5.17 -2.12 26.82
N GLU A 72 -6.16 -2.04 27.67
CA GLU A 72 -6.07 -2.06 29.13
C GLU A 72 -6.08 -3.48 29.70
N GLY A 73 -6.39 -4.50 28.90
CA GLY A 73 -6.44 -5.91 29.29
C GLY A 73 -7.81 -6.42 29.73
N ALA A 74 -8.88 -5.62 29.56
CA ALA A 74 -10.23 -6.07 29.81
C ALA A 74 -10.76 -6.91 28.63
N THR A 75 -11.51 -7.97 28.93
CA THR A 75 -12.10 -8.86 27.91
C THR A 75 -13.15 -8.10 27.10
N LEU A 76 -13.03 -8.20 25.77
CA LEU A 76 -14.02 -7.66 24.84
C LEU A 76 -15.03 -8.72 24.43
N THR A 77 -16.30 -8.29 24.34
CA THR A 77 -17.37 -9.12 23.82
C THR A 77 -17.53 -8.93 22.30
N GLU A 78 -18.00 -9.96 21.60
CA GLU A 78 -18.21 -9.89 20.15
C GLU A 78 -19.16 -8.74 19.74
N GLU A 79 -20.14 -8.41 20.56
CA GLU A 79 -21.08 -7.32 20.31
C GLU A 79 -20.38 -5.98 20.13
N LYS A 80 -19.31 -5.71 20.90
CA LYS A 80 -18.53 -4.49 20.77
C LYS A 80 -17.72 -4.41 19.49
N LEU A 81 -17.55 -5.53 18.79
CA LEU A 81 -16.76 -5.67 17.57
C LEU A 81 -17.61 -5.62 16.30
N LEU A 82 -18.92 -5.88 16.41
CA LEU A 82 -19.81 -5.93 15.25
C LEU A 82 -19.80 -4.60 14.48
N GLY A 83 -19.65 -4.71 13.16
CA GLY A 83 -19.67 -3.55 12.25
C GLY A 83 -18.53 -2.57 12.42
N LYS A 84 -17.47 -2.92 13.17
CA LYS A 84 -16.33 -2.03 13.40
C LYS A 84 -15.06 -2.57 12.76
N TRP A 85 -14.21 -1.66 12.32
CA TRP A 85 -12.84 -1.94 11.97
C TRP A 85 -12.05 -2.32 13.21
N ARG A 86 -11.07 -3.20 13.06
CA ARG A 86 -10.27 -3.69 14.19
C ARG A 86 -8.80 -3.51 13.89
N ILE A 87 -8.09 -2.88 14.81
CA ILE A 87 -6.63 -2.85 14.84
C ILE A 87 -6.22 -3.87 15.89
N ILE A 88 -5.58 -4.94 15.46
CA ILE A 88 -5.21 -6.06 16.33
C ILE A 88 -3.71 -5.99 16.54
N TYR A 89 -3.31 -5.79 17.80
CA TYR A 89 -1.90 -5.91 18.18
C TYR A 89 -1.65 -7.31 18.70
N LEU A 90 -0.90 -8.08 17.93
CA LEU A 90 -0.43 -9.39 18.36
C LEU A 90 0.81 -9.19 19.22
N THR A 91 0.79 -9.80 20.42
CA THR A 91 1.90 -9.71 21.37
C THR A 91 2.39 -11.11 21.69
N ASP A 92 3.67 -11.23 22.10
CA ASP A 92 4.12 -12.45 22.77
C ASP A 92 3.39 -12.60 24.12
N SER A 93 3.49 -13.77 24.75
CA SER A 93 2.75 -14.12 25.97
C SER A 93 3.01 -13.16 27.13
N GLU A 94 4.17 -12.55 27.20
CA GLU A 94 4.54 -11.55 28.22
C GLU A 94 4.81 -10.20 27.59
N CYS A 95 3.98 -9.20 27.97
CA CYS A 95 4.16 -7.85 27.48
C CYS A 95 5.28 -7.15 28.23
N ASN A 96 6.44 -7.02 27.59
CA ASN A 96 7.62 -6.32 28.11
C ASN A 96 7.47 -4.78 27.99
N ALA A 97 8.52 -4.04 28.34
CA ALA A 97 8.52 -2.58 28.29
C ALA A 97 8.28 -2.03 26.87
N GLU A 98 8.81 -2.68 25.83
CA GLU A 98 8.62 -2.29 24.44
C GLU A 98 7.18 -2.50 24.00
N CYS A 99 6.57 -3.62 24.37
CA CYS A 99 5.17 -3.92 24.15
C CYS A 99 4.26 -2.84 24.80
N LEU A 100 4.54 -2.46 26.05
CA LEU A 100 3.78 -1.41 26.73
C LEU A 100 3.90 -0.06 26.04
N GLN A 101 5.12 0.29 25.59
CA GLN A 101 5.34 1.51 24.82
C GLN A 101 4.54 1.47 23.50
N LYS A 102 4.55 0.35 22.79
CA LYS A 102 3.82 0.16 21.54
C LYS A 102 2.31 0.29 21.77
N LYS A 103 1.78 -0.33 22.83
CA LYS A 103 0.37 -0.16 23.21
C LYS A 103 0.02 1.32 23.43
N GLY A 104 0.85 2.07 24.13
CA GLY A 104 0.66 3.51 24.32
C GLY A 104 0.63 4.29 23.01
N ILE A 105 1.51 3.97 22.07
CA ILE A 105 1.53 4.58 20.74
C ILE A 105 0.23 4.26 19.98
N LEU A 106 -0.23 3.03 20.01
CA LEU A 106 -1.45 2.60 19.34
C LEU A 106 -2.70 3.27 19.95
N VAL A 107 -2.77 3.41 21.27
CA VAL A 107 -3.83 4.16 21.95
C VAL A 107 -3.87 5.62 21.49
N ASN A 108 -2.71 6.25 21.35
CA ASN A 108 -2.62 7.61 20.82
C ASN A 108 -3.04 7.69 19.35
N LEU A 109 -2.69 6.69 18.56
CA LEU A 109 -3.16 6.54 17.18
C LEU A 109 -4.68 6.48 17.10
N HIS A 110 -5.31 5.69 17.97
CA HIS A 110 -6.77 5.57 18.04
C HIS A 110 -7.42 6.91 18.38
N LYS A 111 -6.90 7.63 19.37
CA LYS A 111 -7.36 8.99 19.71
C LYS A 111 -7.23 9.95 18.54
N ALA A 112 -6.15 9.81 17.74
CA ALA A 112 -5.91 10.64 16.58
C ALA A 112 -6.89 10.41 15.41
N LEU A 113 -7.70 9.34 15.43
CA LEU A 113 -8.79 9.14 14.46
C LEU A 113 -9.91 10.17 14.60
N GLY A 114 -10.05 10.80 15.77
CA GLY A 114 -11.04 11.85 16.01
C GLY A 114 -12.47 11.34 15.84
N LYS A 115 -13.21 11.92 14.91
CA LYS A 115 -14.62 11.55 14.65
C LYS A 115 -14.82 10.08 14.23
N ASP A 116 -13.81 9.47 13.62
CA ASP A 116 -13.89 8.08 13.16
C ASP A 116 -13.46 7.07 14.24
N GLN A 117 -13.11 7.55 15.44
CA GLN A 117 -12.67 6.70 16.55
C GLN A 117 -13.72 5.65 16.93
N SER A 118 -14.99 5.99 16.93
CA SER A 118 -16.09 5.07 17.28
C SER A 118 -16.27 3.91 16.30
N ARG A 119 -15.74 4.05 15.08
CA ARG A 119 -15.79 3.04 14.00
C ARG A 119 -14.66 2.01 14.10
N VAL A 120 -13.69 2.24 14.98
CA VAL A 120 -12.47 1.42 15.09
C VAL A 120 -12.35 0.91 16.52
N VAL A 121 -12.05 -0.37 16.68
CA VAL A 121 -11.75 -0.99 17.98
C VAL A 121 -10.30 -1.43 18.00
N MET A 122 -9.64 -1.17 19.10
CA MET A 122 -8.28 -1.65 19.36
C MET A 122 -8.32 -2.95 20.14
N ILE A 123 -7.62 -3.96 19.66
CA ILE A 123 -7.59 -5.29 20.24
C ILE A 123 -6.14 -5.69 20.52
N THR A 124 -5.93 -6.32 21.65
CA THR A 124 -4.68 -7.03 21.96
C THR A 124 -5.00 -8.53 22.04
N SER A 125 -4.17 -9.34 21.42
CA SER A 125 -4.29 -10.79 21.47
C SER A 125 -2.91 -11.44 21.56
N PRO A 126 -2.77 -12.56 22.30
CA PRO A 126 -1.52 -13.32 22.29
C PRO A 126 -1.20 -13.86 20.90
N SER A 127 0.08 -13.90 20.55
CA SER A 127 0.55 -14.43 19.26
C SER A 127 0.30 -15.94 19.08
N THR A 128 0.02 -16.65 20.16
CA THR A 128 -0.39 -18.07 20.12
C THR A 128 -1.66 -18.31 19.31
N THR A 129 -2.47 -17.28 19.09
CA THR A 129 -3.64 -17.33 18.21
C THR A 129 -3.21 -17.43 16.73
N VAL A 130 -1.96 -17.12 16.43
CA VAL A 130 -1.39 -17.17 15.07
C VAL A 130 -1.21 -18.60 14.53
N THR A 131 -1.14 -19.60 15.41
CA THR A 131 -1.09 -21.00 14.97
C THR A 131 -2.32 -21.41 14.16
N THR A 132 -3.46 -20.78 14.40
CA THR A 132 -4.69 -20.99 13.63
C THR A 132 -4.57 -20.46 12.19
N LEU A 133 -3.66 -19.49 11.92
CA LEU A 133 -3.40 -18.95 10.58
C LEU A 133 -2.56 -19.90 9.72
N GLN A 134 -1.72 -20.75 10.34
CA GLN A 134 -0.91 -21.73 9.63
C GLN A 134 -1.78 -22.88 9.09
N ASP A 135 -2.87 -23.24 9.77
CA ASP A 135 -3.79 -24.29 9.35
C ASP A 135 -4.60 -23.93 8.09
N ILE A 136 -4.67 -22.65 7.72
CA ILE A 136 -5.42 -22.16 6.54
C ILE A 136 -4.55 -22.16 5.26
N GLY A 137 -3.35 -22.72 5.30
CA GLY A 137 -2.50 -22.88 4.11
C GLY A 137 -1.69 -21.63 3.74
N TYR A 138 -1.69 -20.59 4.56
CA TYR A 138 -0.87 -19.40 4.37
C TYR A 138 0.52 -19.57 4.96
N GLN A 139 1.36 -20.40 4.34
CA GLN A 139 2.77 -20.58 4.72
C GLN A 139 3.64 -19.32 4.53
N ALA A 140 3.13 -18.25 3.93
CA ALA A 140 3.94 -17.10 3.57
C ALA A 140 3.85 -15.92 4.56
N LEU A 141 2.92 -15.93 5.50
CA LEU A 141 2.88 -14.90 6.52
C LEU A 141 3.68 -15.38 7.74
N TYR A 142 4.99 -15.24 7.69
CA TYR A 142 5.80 -15.16 8.91
C TYR A 142 5.34 -13.90 9.66
N LEU A 143 4.22 -14.03 10.39
CA LEU A 143 3.85 -13.02 11.35
C LEU A 143 4.98 -13.01 12.38
N GLU A 144 5.71 -11.92 12.39
CA GLU A 144 6.65 -11.66 13.47
C GLU A 144 5.89 -11.83 14.79
N LYS A 145 6.57 -12.28 15.83
CA LYS A 145 5.94 -12.55 17.15
C LYS A 145 5.11 -11.37 17.66
N GLU A 146 5.49 -10.17 17.24
CA GLU A 146 4.76 -8.94 17.49
C GLU A 146 4.45 -8.26 16.16
N CYS A 147 3.19 -8.02 15.88
CA CYS A 147 2.77 -7.30 14.68
C CYS A 147 1.41 -6.63 14.88
N VAL A 148 1.09 -5.69 14.00
CA VAL A 148 -0.21 -5.06 13.97
C VAL A 148 -0.96 -5.53 12.73
N LEU A 149 -2.17 -6.04 12.92
CA LEU A 149 -3.07 -6.44 11.85
C LEU A 149 -4.21 -5.45 11.74
N LEU A 150 -4.63 -5.18 10.53
CA LEU A 150 -5.82 -4.41 10.24
C LEU A 150 -6.90 -5.33 9.67
N MET A 151 -8.01 -5.39 10.37
CA MET A 151 -9.16 -6.23 10.02
C MET A 151 -10.38 -5.35 9.74
N ASP A 152 -11.12 -5.72 8.71
CA ASP A 152 -12.34 -5.03 8.33
C ASP A 152 -13.52 -5.33 9.27
N GLN A 153 -14.67 -4.70 9.02
CA GLN A 153 -15.91 -4.90 9.77
C GLN A 153 -16.53 -6.29 9.58
N HIS A 154 -16.12 -7.02 8.53
CA HIS A 154 -16.59 -8.38 8.22
C HIS A 154 -15.68 -9.47 8.82
N GLY A 155 -14.55 -9.09 9.40
CA GLY A 155 -13.62 -10.02 10.01
C GLY A 155 -12.49 -10.50 9.09
N HIS A 156 -12.27 -9.83 7.94
CA HIS A 156 -11.16 -10.15 7.05
C HIS A 156 -9.93 -9.33 7.43
N VAL A 157 -8.82 -10.00 7.62
CA VAL A 157 -7.51 -9.36 7.78
C VAL A 157 -7.02 -8.94 6.41
N MET A 158 -6.82 -7.63 6.26
CA MET A 158 -6.47 -7.02 4.97
C MET A 158 -5.03 -6.53 4.93
N MET A 159 -4.49 -6.08 6.06
CA MET A 159 -3.16 -5.50 6.12
C MET A 159 -2.39 -5.98 7.34
N HIS A 160 -1.09 -6.07 7.15
CA HIS A 160 -0.11 -6.41 8.16
C HIS A 160 0.94 -5.29 8.27
N TYR A 161 1.35 -4.99 9.49
CA TYR A 161 2.40 -4.03 9.79
C TYR A 161 3.44 -4.69 10.69
N SER A 162 4.72 -4.50 10.36
CA SER A 162 5.81 -4.98 11.21
C SER A 162 5.84 -4.25 12.56
N PRO A 163 6.52 -4.81 13.56
CA PRO A 163 6.66 -4.16 14.87
C PRO A 163 7.30 -2.77 14.80
N THR A 164 8.15 -2.56 13.79
CA THR A 164 8.86 -1.30 13.54
C THR A 164 8.05 -0.28 12.74
N ALA A 165 6.85 -0.65 12.28
CA ALA A 165 6.04 0.23 11.46
C ALA A 165 5.68 1.54 12.19
N ASN A 166 5.74 2.64 11.43
CA ASN A 166 5.43 3.94 11.97
C ASN A 166 3.91 4.10 12.17
N ALA A 167 3.50 4.49 13.38
CA ALA A 167 2.10 4.71 13.72
C ALA A 167 1.40 5.74 12.82
N SER A 168 2.13 6.75 12.32
CA SER A 168 1.58 7.73 11.38
C SER A 168 1.22 7.10 10.04
N GLY A 169 1.96 6.07 9.61
CA GLY A 169 1.65 5.28 8.42
C GLY A 169 0.36 4.48 8.61
N ILE A 170 0.24 3.75 9.73
CA ILE A 170 -0.97 3.01 10.08
C ILE A 170 -2.19 3.94 10.12
N LEU A 171 -2.03 5.13 10.73
CA LEU A 171 -3.10 6.13 10.81
C LEU A 171 -3.56 6.62 9.42
N LYS A 172 -2.63 6.83 8.50
CA LYS A 172 -2.94 7.24 7.11
C LYS A 172 -3.72 6.15 6.39
N ASP A 173 -3.28 4.90 6.51
CA ASP A 173 -3.90 3.78 5.82
C ASP A 173 -5.32 3.54 6.34
N ILE A 174 -5.53 3.52 7.66
CA ILE A 174 -6.87 3.33 8.22
C ILE A 174 -7.82 4.48 7.88
N ARG A 175 -7.35 5.74 7.90
CA ARG A 175 -8.16 6.88 7.47
C ARG A 175 -8.60 6.76 6.02
N LYS A 176 -7.70 6.28 5.15
CA LYS A 176 -8.01 6.03 3.75
C LYS A 176 -9.09 4.95 3.61
N LEU A 177 -8.95 3.84 4.31
CA LEU A 177 -9.93 2.74 4.28
C LEU A 177 -11.28 3.17 4.85
N LEU A 178 -11.31 3.87 5.99
CA LEU A 178 -12.53 4.41 6.59
C LEU A 178 -13.28 5.39 5.67
N LYS A 179 -12.56 6.12 4.82
CA LYS A 179 -13.15 7.04 3.84
C LYS A 179 -13.94 6.29 2.77
N TYR A 180 -13.49 5.10 2.38
CA TYR A 180 -14.14 4.31 1.32
C TYR A 180 -15.09 3.24 1.86
N SER A 181 -15.04 2.94 3.16
CA SER A 181 -15.96 2.00 3.82
C SER A 181 -17.18 2.72 4.40
N HIS A 182 -17.90 3.45 3.54
CA HIS A 182 -19.23 3.93 3.94
C HIS A 182 -20.19 2.75 3.95
N ALA A 183 -20.58 2.34 5.13
CA ALA A 183 -21.73 1.46 5.33
C ALA A 183 -23.00 2.28 5.19
#